data_9ece3135c70b7e2c3eb10b3a6d75c66a
#
_entry.id   9ece3135c70b7e2c3eb10b3a6d75c66a
#
_cell.length_a   1.000
_cell.length_b   1.000
_cell.length_c   1.000
_cell.angle_alpha   90.00
_cell.angle_beta   90.00
_cell.angle_gamma   90.00
#
_symmetry.space_group_name_H-M   'P 1'
#
loop_
_entity.id
_entity.type
_entity.pdbx_description
1 polymer ?
#
loop_
_entity_poly.entity_id
_entity_poly.type
_entity_poly.pdbx_seq_one_letter_code
_entity_poly.pdbx_strand_id
1 'polypeptide(L)'
;MTHVEDELTSQPECWARAAAQAPGYAAVLPAPGERVAIVGCGTSYFMAQAAAALRESAGQGETDAFAASEFPYGRAYDRVVALTRSGTTTEVLDLLGRLKDRTRTTAITAAPDTPVRTAADDLAVLDFADERSVVQTRFATTALTLLRAHLGLHPEAAVTDARTALAEPLPEGLADCDQFTFLGSGWTVGLANEAGLKMREASLSWAEAYPAMEYRHGPISVTTSGTATWMFGDAPDGLAEQVRGTGALWITGALDPLAELVRAQRLAVAVAASRGLDPDQPRHLARSVILAH
;
A
#
# COMPACT_ATOMS: atom_id res chain seq x y z
N MET A 1 -12.91 -15.03 -13.97
CA MET A 1 -11.97 -14.03 -13.44
C MET A 1 -12.71 -13.26 -12.37
N THR A 2 -12.17 -13.15 -11.18
CA THR A 2 -12.73 -12.37 -10.08
C THR A 2 -12.52 -10.87 -10.31
N HIS A 3 -13.20 -10.00 -9.56
CA HIS A 3 -12.94 -8.55 -9.65
C HIS A 3 -11.51 -8.22 -9.23
N VAL A 4 -11.02 -8.87 -8.16
CA VAL A 4 -9.63 -8.70 -7.70
C VAL A 4 -8.63 -9.04 -8.79
N GLU A 5 -8.81 -10.12 -9.57
CA GLU A 5 -7.91 -10.48 -10.66
C GLU A 5 -7.91 -9.44 -11.80
N ASP A 6 -9.08 -8.92 -12.18
CA ASP A 6 -9.19 -7.87 -13.20
C ASP A 6 -8.50 -6.58 -12.73
N GLU A 7 -8.72 -6.20 -11.48
CA GLU A 7 -8.16 -5.00 -10.86
C GLU A 7 -6.65 -5.12 -10.71
N LEU A 8 -6.15 -6.28 -10.31
CA LEU A 8 -4.75 -6.58 -10.18
C LEU A 8 -4.04 -6.49 -11.54
N THR A 9 -4.66 -7.05 -12.59
CA THR A 9 -4.09 -7.07 -13.95
C THR A 9 -4.00 -5.68 -14.57
N SER A 10 -4.88 -4.76 -14.20
CA SER A 10 -4.94 -3.40 -14.76
C SER A 10 -4.02 -2.39 -14.07
N GLN A 11 -3.25 -2.79 -13.04
CA GLN A 11 -2.37 -1.88 -12.30
C GLN A 11 -1.36 -1.14 -13.18
N PRO A 12 -0.63 -1.80 -14.12
CA PRO A 12 0.37 -1.11 -14.93
C PRO A 12 -0.21 0.08 -15.73
N GLU A 13 -1.40 -0.08 -16.29
CA GLU A 13 -2.08 0.96 -17.06
C GLU A 13 -2.56 2.10 -16.17
N CYS A 14 -3.07 1.77 -14.96
CA CYS A 14 -3.46 2.77 -13.97
C CYS A 14 -2.22 3.56 -13.50
N TRP A 15 -1.10 2.91 -13.27
CA TRP A 15 0.15 3.57 -12.86
C TRP A 15 0.69 4.50 -13.95
N ALA A 16 0.72 4.04 -15.20
CA ALA A 16 1.14 4.88 -16.33
C ALA A 16 0.26 6.13 -16.47
N ARG A 17 -1.07 5.97 -16.31
CA ARG A 17 -2.01 7.08 -16.36
C ARG A 17 -1.83 8.05 -15.20
N ALA A 18 -1.66 7.56 -13.98
CA ALA A 18 -1.41 8.40 -12.80
C ALA A 18 -0.12 9.20 -12.92
N ALA A 19 0.97 8.56 -13.39
CA ALA A 19 2.24 9.22 -13.64
C ALA A 19 2.10 10.37 -14.66
N ALA A 20 1.39 10.12 -15.76
CA ALA A 20 1.14 11.14 -16.78
C ALA A 20 0.25 12.30 -16.28
N GLN A 21 -0.63 12.06 -15.32
CA GLN A 21 -1.50 13.06 -14.73
C GLN A 21 -0.86 13.85 -13.56
N ALA A 22 0.25 13.39 -12.99
CA ALA A 22 0.89 14.02 -11.84
C ALA A 22 1.16 15.54 -11.99
N PRO A 23 1.63 16.05 -13.14
CA PRO A 23 1.81 17.48 -13.30
C PRO A 23 0.52 18.30 -13.15
N GLY A 24 -0.63 17.73 -13.53
CA GLY A 24 -1.95 18.37 -13.38
C GLY A 24 -2.41 18.53 -11.93
N TYR A 25 -1.85 17.73 -11.03
CA TYR A 25 -2.16 17.76 -9.60
C TYR A 25 -1.11 18.53 -8.77
N ALA A 26 -0.08 19.10 -9.38
CA ALA A 26 1.02 19.75 -8.64
C ALA A 26 0.53 20.88 -7.69
N ALA A 27 -0.53 21.61 -8.02
CA ALA A 27 -1.07 22.68 -7.20
C ALA A 27 -1.81 22.19 -5.94
N VAL A 28 -2.29 20.93 -5.94
CA VAL A 28 -3.06 20.35 -4.84
C VAL A 28 -2.29 19.31 -4.04
N LEU A 29 -1.17 18.82 -4.57
CA LEU A 29 -0.26 17.92 -3.86
C LEU A 29 0.79 18.72 -3.04
N PRO A 30 1.48 18.10 -2.08
CA PRO A 30 2.44 18.76 -1.21
C PRO A 30 3.58 19.44 -1.97
N ALA A 31 3.84 20.71 -1.66
CA ALA A 31 5.00 21.43 -2.20
C ALA A 31 6.30 21.04 -1.47
N PRO A 32 7.48 21.25 -2.11
CA PRO A 32 8.76 21.11 -1.44
C PRO A 32 8.86 22.01 -0.18
N GLY A 33 9.35 21.43 0.92
CA GLY A 33 9.53 22.12 2.20
C GLY A 33 8.29 22.16 3.08
N GLU A 34 7.08 21.85 2.59
CA GLU A 34 5.89 21.71 3.46
C GLU A 34 6.11 20.57 4.48
N ARG A 35 5.68 20.80 5.71
CA ARG A 35 5.51 19.78 6.72
C ARG A 35 4.17 19.09 6.49
N VAL A 36 4.20 17.80 6.19
CA VAL A 36 3.04 17.07 5.70
C VAL A 36 2.68 15.89 6.60
N ALA A 37 1.39 15.64 6.80
CA ALA A 37 0.91 14.34 7.25
C ALA A 37 0.17 13.64 6.11
N ILE A 38 0.47 12.37 5.86
CA ILE A 38 -0.28 11.52 4.93
C ILE A 38 -1.09 10.52 5.76
N VAL A 39 -2.40 10.45 5.54
CA VAL A 39 -3.29 9.64 6.36
C VAL A 39 -4.14 8.69 5.51
N GLY A 40 -4.54 7.58 6.11
CA GLY A 40 -5.41 6.60 5.48
C GLY A 40 -5.86 5.53 6.48
N CYS A 41 -6.65 4.56 6.01
CA CYS A 41 -7.05 3.40 6.78
C CYS A 41 -6.66 2.12 6.03
N GLY A 42 -6.21 1.08 6.74
CA GLY A 42 -5.80 -0.19 6.14
C GLY A 42 -4.75 -0.01 5.04
N THR A 43 -5.02 -0.51 3.84
CA THR A 43 -4.17 -0.38 2.65
C THR A 43 -3.73 1.06 2.39
N SER A 44 -4.65 2.03 2.50
CA SER A 44 -4.34 3.45 2.32
C SER A 44 -3.34 3.96 3.35
N TYR A 45 -3.39 3.48 4.59
CA TYR A 45 -2.39 3.83 5.61
C TYR A 45 -1.00 3.27 5.26
N PHE A 46 -0.92 2.05 4.77
CA PHE A 46 0.37 1.48 4.39
C PHE A 46 0.99 2.16 3.17
N MET A 47 0.17 2.61 2.23
CA MET A 47 0.63 3.46 1.13
C MET A 47 1.05 4.86 1.63
N ALA A 48 0.38 5.39 2.65
CA ALA A 48 0.80 6.63 3.30
C ALA A 48 2.19 6.50 3.96
N GLN A 49 2.48 5.37 4.62
CA GLN A 49 3.80 5.08 5.18
C GLN A 49 4.88 5.06 4.09
N ALA A 50 4.62 4.38 2.97
CA ALA A 50 5.56 4.33 1.85
C ALA A 50 5.80 5.73 1.25
N ALA A 51 4.72 6.50 1.02
CA ALA A 51 4.80 7.84 0.45
C ALA A 51 5.53 8.84 1.36
N ALA A 52 5.30 8.77 2.68
CA ALA A 52 5.97 9.62 3.65
C ALA A 52 7.49 9.37 3.65
N ALA A 53 7.90 8.10 3.72
CA ALA A 53 9.32 7.74 3.69
C ALA A 53 9.99 8.14 2.37
N LEU A 54 9.30 8.00 1.22
CA LEU A 54 9.79 8.44 -0.08
C LEU A 54 9.98 9.96 -0.12
N ARG A 55 9.01 10.73 0.38
CA ARG A 55 9.06 12.19 0.35
C ARG A 55 10.20 12.72 1.22
N GLU A 56 10.43 12.16 2.41
CA GLU A 56 11.55 12.51 3.27
C GLU A 56 12.89 12.14 2.65
N SER A 57 13.02 10.92 2.10
CA SER A 57 14.26 10.49 1.46
C SER A 57 14.60 11.31 0.21
N ALA A 58 13.59 11.89 -0.45
CA ALA A 58 13.76 12.84 -1.55
C ALA A 58 14.07 14.28 -1.08
N GLY A 59 14.20 14.53 0.23
CA GLY A 59 14.49 15.86 0.78
C GLY A 59 13.37 16.88 0.59
N GLN A 60 12.12 16.43 0.41
CA GLN A 60 10.98 17.29 0.10
C GLN A 60 10.27 17.88 1.33
N GLY A 61 10.75 17.57 2.54
CA GLY A 61 10.25 18.09 3.81
C GLY A 61 9.78 16.99 4.76
N GLU A 62 9.64 17.35 6.05
CA GLU A 62 9.20 16.49 7.12
C GLU A 62 7.81 15.89 6.80
N THR A 63 7.69 14.58 6.86
CA THR A 63 6.46 13.90 6.45
C THR A 63 6.15 12.72 7.37
N ASP A 64 5.05 12.83 8.09
CA ASP A 64 4.54 11.75 8.94
C ASP A 64 3.43 10.96 8.24
N ALA A 65 3.25 9.69 8.62
CA ALA A 65 2.12 8.86 8.20
C ALA A 65 1.32 8.38 9.40
N PHE A 66 -0.03 8.47 9.35
CA PHE A 66 -0.91 8.01 10.42
C PHE A 66 -2.09 7.21 9.88
N ALA A 67 -2.54 6.22 10.66
CA ALA A 67 -3.92 5.79 10.55
C ALA A 67 -4.83 7.00 10.86
N ALA A 68 -5.92 7.18 10.11
CA ALA A 68 -6.76 8.37 10.26
C ALA A 68 -7.31 8.53 11.70
N SER A 69 -7.61 7.42 12.39
CA SER A 69 -8.04 7.38 13.78
C SER A 69 -6.98 7.83 14.79
N GLU A 70 -5.68 7.73 14.43
CA GLU A 70 -4.56 7.99 15.34
C GLU A 70 -3.86 9.33 15.04
N PHE A 71 -4.53 10.22 14.30
CA PHE A 71 -3.94 11.51 13.93
C PHE A 71 -3.70 12.41 15.16
N PRO A 72 -2.46 12.93 15.34
CA PRO A 72 -2.10 13.74 16.51
C PRO A 72 -2.51 15.22 16.33
N TYR A 73 -3.74 15.57 16.68
CA TYR A 73 -4.29 16.93 16.50
C TYR A 73 -3.49 18.06 17.19
N GLY A 74 -2.56 17.74 18.09
CA GLY A 74 -1.67 18.71 18.74
C GLY A 74 -0.43 19.07 17.92
N ARG A 75 -0.19 18.41 16.79
CA ARG A 75 0.93 18.73 15.87
C ARG A 75 0.47 19.69 14.78
N ALA A 76 1.35 20.60 14.39
CA ALA A 76 1.12 21.52 13.27
C ALA A 76 1.66 20.89 11.97
N TYR A 77 0.85 20.89 10.94
CA TYR A 77 1.21 20.52 9.56
C TYR A 77 0.76 21.63 8.61
N ASP A 78 1.53 21.86 7.55
CA ASP A 78 1.15 22.80 6.49
C ASP A 78 0.06 22.18 5.62
N ARG A 79 0.09 20.85 5.47
CA ARG A 79 -0.89 20.09 4.69
C ARG A 79 -1.12 18.69 5.25
N VAL A 80 -2.37 18.23 5.14
CA VAL A 80 -2.73 16.83 5.36
C VAL A 80 -3.25 16.22 4.07
N VAL A 81 -2.65 15.09 3.64
CA VAL A 81 -3.07 14.33 2.47
C VAL A 81 -3.81 13.08 2.92
N ALA A 82 -5.09 12.95 2.59
CA ALA A 82 -5.90 11.77 2.90
C ALA A 82 -5.99 10.83 1.70
N LEU A 83 -5.56 9.58 1.87
CA LEU A 83 -5.77 8.52 0.88
C LEU A 83 -7.07 7.79 1.19
N THR A 84 -8.07 7.88 0.32
CA THR A 84 -9.39 7.28 0.54
C THR A 84 -10.05 6.87 -0.77
N ARG A 85 -10.04 5.58 -1.12
CA ARG A 85 -10.64 5.07 -2.35
C ARG A 85 -12.12 5.45 -2.47
N SER A 86 -12.88 5.11 -1.44
CA SER A 86 -14.35 5.27 -1.43
C SER A 86 -14.82 6.69 -1.16
N GLY A 87 -13.99 7.53 -0.53
CA GLY A 87 -14.40 8.85 -0.07
C GLY A 87 -15.50 8.86 1.00
N THR A 88 -15.78 7.71 1.65
CA THR A 88 -16.87 7.52 2.62
C THR A 88 -16.43 6.94 3.96
N THR A 89 -15.14 6.64 4.15
CA THR A 89 -14.61 6.06 5.39
C THR A 89 -14.79 7.06 6.53
N THR A 90 -15.48 6.66 7.60
CA THR A 90 -15.86 7.52 8.72
C THR A 90 -14.65 8.21 9.34
N GLU A 91 -13.60 7.47 9.68
CA GLU A 91 -12.40 8.00 10.35
C GLU A 91 -11.70 9.09 9.50
N VAL A 92 -11.70 8.93 8.17
CA VAL A 92 -11.12 9.93 7.25
C VAL A 92 -12.00 11.18 7.20
N LEU A 93 -13.32 11.03 7.10
CA LEU A 93 -14.26 12.15 7.06
C LEU A 93 -14.25 12.95 8.37
N ASP A 94 -14.21 12.26 9.52
CA ASP A 94 -14.13 12.87 10.83
C ASP A 94 -12.84 13.66 11.00
N LEU A 95 -11.72 13.09 10.56
CA LEU A 95 -10.42 13.77 10.58
C LEU A 95 -10.46 15.04 9.72
N LEU A 96 -10.89 14.94 8.47
CA LEU A 96 -10.99 16.09 7.57
C LEU A 96 -11.91 17.17 8.15
N GLY A 97 -13.06 16.78 8.72
CA GLY A 97 -13.99 17.71 9.39
C GLY A 97 -13.35 18.46 10.57
N ARG A 98 -12.51 17.78 11.36
CA ARG A 98 -11.79 18.42 12.49
C ARG A 98 -10.64 19.34 12.02
N LEU A 99 -10.09 19.11 10.85
CA LEU A 99 -9.01 19.93 10.28
C LEU A 99 -9.52 21.13 9.48
N LYS A 100 -10.81 21.16 9.16
CA LYS A 100 -11.42 22.22 8.36
C LYS A 100 -11.07 23.59 8.93
N ASP A 101 -10.70 24.53 8.07
CA ASP A 101 -10.30 25.91 8.37
C ASP A 101 -9.04 26.02 9.29
N ARG A 102 -8.32 24.93 9.53
CA ARG A 102 -7.13 24.87 10.39
C ARG A 102 -5.87 24.47 9.64
N THR A 103 -5.97 23.49 8.76
CA THR A 103 -4.86 22.92 8.01
C THR A 103 -5.36 22.61 6.61
N ARG A 104 -4.63 22.99 5.59
CA ARG A 104 -4.99 22.66 4.20
C ARG A 104 -5.03 21.16 4.00
N THR A 105 -6.10 20.67 3.40
CA THR A 105 -6.33 19.24 3.21
C THR A 105 -6.45 18.90 1.73
N THR A 106 -5.85 17.77 1.33
CA THR A 106 -5.99 17.20 -0.02
C THR A 106 -6.46 15.76 0.12
N ALA A 107 -7.53 15.36 -0.55
CA ALA A 107 -7.87 13.94 -0.63
C ALA A 107 -7.49 13.37 -2.00
N ILE A 108 -6.83 12.20 -1.99
CA ILE A 108 -6.64 11.37 -3.18
C ILE A 108 -7.72 10.30 -3.13
N THR A 109 -8.62 10.29 -4.13
CA THR A 109 -9.81 9.43 -4.12
C THR A 109 -10.13 8.88 -5.50
N ALA A 110 -10.82 7.73 -5.55
CA ALA A 110 -11.41 7.19 -6.78
C ALA A 110 -12.88 7.57 -6.94
N ALA A 111 -13.54 8.06 -5.88
CA ALA A 111 -14.97 8.36 -5.85
C ALA A 111 -15.21 9.85 -5.52
N PRO A 112 -15.08 10.77 -6.49
CA PRO A 112 -15.14 12.21 -6.24
C PRO A 112 -16.54 12.73 -5.86
N ASP A 113 -17.60 11.98 -6.18
CA ASP A 113 -18.99 12.37 -5.92
C ASP A 113 -19.53 11.81 -4.58
N THR A 114 -18.65 11.66 -3.60
CA THR A 114 -18.93 11.16 -2.25
C THR A 114 -18.65 12.25 -1.21
N PRO A 115 -18.95 12.03 0.08
CA PRO A 115 -18.76 13.05 1.13
C PRO A 115 -17.36 13.68 1.20
N VAL A 116 -16.31 12.98 0.75
CA VAL A 116 -14.94 13.53 0.71
C VAL A 116 -14.84 14.82 -0.12
N ARG A 117 -15.71 14.99 -1.13
CA ARG A 117 -15.75 16.18 -2.00
C ARG A 117 -15.89 17.49 -1.22
N THR A 118 -16.68 17.46 -0.15
CA THR A 118 -16.94 18.65 0.68
C THR A 118 -16.17 18.65 1.98
N ALA A 119 -15.53 17.52 2.32
CA ALA A 119 -14.73 17.37 3.53
C ALA A 119 -13.29 17.86 3.34
N ALA A 120 -12.69 17.66 2.16
CA ALA A 120 -11.35 18.13 1.84
C ALA A 120 -11.38 19.46 1.09
N ASP A 121 -10.31 20.26 1.22
CA ASP A 121 -10.15 21.53 0.47
C ASP A 121 -9.84 21.27 -1.01
N ASP A 122 -8.98 20.28 -1.28
CA ASP A 122 -8.54 19.92 -2.63
C ASP A 122 -8.76 18.42 -2.89
N LEU A 123 -8.97 18.05 -4.17
CA LEU A 123 -9.04 16.65 -4.60
C LEU A 123 -8.02 16.34 -5.70
N ALA A 124 -7.38 15.16 -5.59
CA ALA A 124 -6.74 14.49 -6.70
C ALA A 124 -7.57 13.23 -7.03
N VAL A 125 -8.16 13.18 -8.21
CA VAL A 125 -9.16 12.17 -8.59
C VAL A 125 -8.52 11.09 -9.45
N LEU A 126 -8.61 9.83 -9.01
CA LEU A 126 -8.12 8.64 -9.70
C LEU A 126 -9.29 7.68 -9.98
N ASP A 127 -10.37 8.18 -10.57
CA ASP A 127 -11.61 7.45 -10.85
C ASP A 127 -11.38 6.20 -11.71
N PHE A 128 -10.41 6.26 -12.63
CA PHE A 128 -9.99 5.14 -13.45
C PHE A 128 -9.36 3.97 -12.68
N ALA A 129 -8.95 4.22 -11.45
CA ALA A 129 -8.39 3.22 -10.54
C ALA A 129 -9.41 2.74 -9.49
N ASP A 130 -10.70 3.10 -9.61
CA ASP A 130 -11.72 2.59 -8.68
C ASP A 130 -11.85 1.07 -8.78
N GLU A 131 -12.27 0.44 -7.68
CA GLU A 131 -12.33 -1.00 -7.50
C GLU A 131 -13.72 -1.44 -7.05
N ARG A 132 -14.15 -2.57 -7.60
CA ARG A 132 -15.36 -3.26 -7.18
C ARG A 132 -15.11 -4.15 -5.96
N SER A 133 -13.93 -4.76 -5.93
CA SER A 133 -13.53 -5.63 -4.83
C SER A 133 -13.43 -4.88 -3.51
N VAL A 134 -13.62 -5.61 -2.43
CA VAL A 134 -13.37 -5.11 -1.07
C VAL A 134 -11.86 -5.02 -0.84
N VAL A 135 -11.13 -6.05 -1.23
CA VAL A 135 -9.67 -6.13 -1.15
C VAL A 135 -9.05 -5.14 -2.13
N GLN A 136 -8.43 -4.09 -1.61
CA GLN A 136 -7.82 -3.05 -2.44
C GLN A 136 -6.50 -3.52 -3.06
N THR A 137 -6.32 -3.22 -4.34
CA THR A 137 -5.07 -3.47 -5.08
C THR A 137 -4.66 -2.24 -5.87
N ARG A 138 -5.36 -1.94 -6.98
CA ARG A 138 -4.93 -0.93 -7.96
C ARG A 138 -5.08 0.51 -7.50
N PHE A 139 -6.12 0.87 -6.75
CA PHE A 139 -6.26 2.26 -6.29
C PHE A 139 -5.09 2.69 -5.42
N ALA A 140 -4.75 1.88 -4.44
CA ALA A 140 -3.73 2.20 -3.47
C ALA A 140 -2.34 2.33 -4.10
N THR A 141 -1.96 1.37 -4.96
CA THR A 141 -0.69 1.40 -5.70
C THR A 141 -0.65 2.53 -6.73
N THR A 142 -1.80 2.87 -7.34
CA THR A 142 -1.93 4.00 -8.25
C THR A 142 -1.76 5.34 -7.51
N ALA A 143 -2.32 5.49 -6.31
CA ALA A 143 -2.12 6.67 -5.48
C ALA A 143 -0.65 6.84 -5.07
N LEU A 144 0.04 5.76 -4.70
CA LEU A 144 1.48 5.80 -4.43
C LEU A 144 2.28 6.16 -5.68
N THR A 145 1.89 5.64 -6.85
CA THR A 145 2.54 5.98 -8.13
C THR A 145 2.36 7.46 -8.49
N LEU A 146 1.17 8.03 -8.27
CA LEU A 146 0.94 9.46 -8.41
C LEU A 146 1.89 10.28 -7.53
N LEU A 147 2.03 9.90 -6.26
CA LEU A 147 2.92 10.58 -5.32
C LEU A 147 4.40 10.40 -5.70
N ARG A 148 4.81 9.21 -6.15
CA ARG A 148 6.17 8.97 -6.69
C ARG A 148 6.46 9.87 -7.89
N ALA A 149 5.55 9.96 -8.85
CA ALA A 149 5.70 10.82 -10.03
C ALA A 149 5.77 12.31 -9.64
N HIS A 150 4.95 12.74 -8.67
CA HIS A 150 4.99 14.11 -8.13
C HIS A 150 6.34 14.45 -7.49
N LEU A 151 7.01 13.47 -6.87
CA LEU A 151 8.36 13.60 -6.32
C LEU A 151 9.46 13.55 -7.41
N GLY A 152 9.13 13.36 -8.68
CA GLY A 152 10.10 13.21 -9.77
C GLY A 152 10.82 11.87 -9.78
N LEU A 153 10.25 10.81 -9.16
CA LEU A 153 10.87 9.49 -9.06
C LEU A 153 10.60 8.57 -10.28
N HIS A 154 10.11 9.09 -11.37
CA HIS A 154 9.97 8.43 -12.68
C HIS A 154 9.50 6.95 -12.62
N PRO A 155 8.19 6.68 -12.44
CA PRO A 155 7.68 5.32 -12.20
C PRO A 155 7.61 4.43 -13.47
N GLU A 156 8.18 4.82 -14.60
CA GLU A 156 8.13 4.09 -15.87
C GLU A 156 8.73 2.69 -15.75
N ALA A 157 9.82 2.54 -15.00
CA ALA A 157 10.43 1.24 -14.72
C ALA A 157 9.45 0.37 -13.92
N ALA A 158 8.81 0.92 -12.88
CA ALA A 158 7.82 0.19 -12.08
C ALA A 158 6.62 -0.30 -12.94
N VAL A 159 6.17 0.49 -13.93
CA VAL A 159 5.11 0.09 -14.87
C VAL A 159 5.54 -1.09 -15.71
N THR A 160 6.77 -1.09 -16.21
CA THR A 160 7.32 -2.20 -17.00
C THR A 160 7.47 -3.45 -16.14
N ASP A 161 8.03 -3.29 -14.94
CA ASP A 161 8.24 -4.38 -13.99
C ASP A 161 6.91 -4.97 -13.50
N ALA A 162 5.85 -4.16 -13.37
CA ALA A 162 4.53 -4.67 -13.01
C ALA A 162 3.95 -5.60 -14.09
N ARG A 163 4.20 -5.33 -15.38
CA ARG A 163 3.82 -6.27 -16.46
C ARG A 163 4.59 -7.58 -16.37
N THR A 164 5.87 -7.51 -16.04
CA THR A 164 6.70 -8.69 -15.77
C THR A 164 6.18 -9.45 -14.55
N ALA A 165 5.89 -8.76 -13.45
CA ALA A 165 5.31 -9.33 -12.23
C ALA A 165 3.98 -10.04 -12.47
N LEU A 166 3.17 -9.57 -13.42
CA LEU A 166 1.92 -10.21 -13.81
C LEU A 166 2.13 -11.47 -14.68
N ALA A 167 3.18 -11.49 -15.52
CA ALA A 167 3.42 -12.57 -16.47
C ALA A 167 4.23 -13.73 -15.90
N GLU A 168 5.19 -13.46 -15.00
CA GLU A 168 6.06 -14.48 -14.44
C GLU A 168 5.33 -15.42 -13.47
N PRO A 169 5.68 -16.71 -13.43
CA PRO A 169 5.14 -17.62 -12.43
C PRO A 169 5.57 -17.20 -11.01
N LEU A 170 4.74 -17.53 -10.02
CA LEU A 170 5.13 -17.40 -8.62
C LEU A 170 6.22 -18.45 -8.29
N PRO A 171 7.11 -18.17 -7.33
CA PRO A 171 8.10 -19.13 -6.89
C PRO A 171 7.47 -20.46 -6.45
N GLU A 172 8.12 -21.58 -6.81
CA GLU A 172 7.69 -22.93 -6.45
C GLU A 172 7.62 -23.11 -4.93
N GLY A 173 6.60 -23.80 -4.44
CA GLY A 173 6.37 -24.09 -3.02
C GLY A 173 5.87 -22.89 -2.21
N LEU A 174 5.82 -21.69 -2.78
CA LEU A 174 5.42 -20.51 -2.04
C LEU A 174 3.95 -20.54 -1.61
N ALA A 175 3.08 -21.01 -2.49
CA ALA A 175 1.64 -21.12 -2.19
C ALA A 175 1.30 -22.21 -1.17
N ASP A 176 2.23 -23.13 -0.90
CA ASP A 176 2.07 -24.23 0.05
C ASP A 176 2.47 -23.85 1.49
N CYS A 177 3.02 -22.64 1.69
CA CYS A 177 3.39 -22.15 3.01
C CYS A 177 2.16 -21.81 3.85
N ASP A 178 2.27 -22.09 5.16
CA ASP A 178 1.22 -21.80 6.15
C ASP A 178 1.32 -20.39 6.74
N GLN A 179 2.53 -19.84 6.77
CA GLN A 179 2.82 -18.52 7.35
C GLN A 179 3.72 -17.71 6.43
N PHE A 180 3.44 -16.41 6.37
CA PHE A 180 4.16 -15.47 5.53
C PHE A 180 4.67 -14.29 6.34
N THR A 181 5.94 -13.95 6.16
CA THR A 181 6.54 -12.75 6.72
C THR A 181 7.04 -11.85 5.61
N PHE A 182 6.63 -10.59 5.62
CA PHE A 182 7.06 -9.61 4.65
C PHE A 182 7.99 -8.59 5.30
N LEU A 183 9.11 -8.32 4.65
CA LEU A 183 10.15 -7.43 5.16
C LEU A 183 10.38 -6.27 4.21
N GLY A 184 10.67 -5.10 4.78
CA GLY A 184 11.03 -3.91 4.01
C GLY A 184 12.04 -3.05 4.73
N SER A 185 12.61 -2.09 4.00
CA SER A 185 13.50 -1.05 4.53
C SER A 185 13.12 0.31 3.98
N GLY A 186 13.14 1.37 4.81
CA GLY A 186 12.69 2.68 4.38
C GLY A 186 11.24 2.63 3.87
N TRP A 187 11.01 3.13 2.66
CA TRP A 187 9.65 3.20 2.08
C TRP A 187 9.01 1.83 1.81
N THR A 188 9.82 0.79 1.62
CA THR A 188 9.29 -0.55 1.35
C THR A 188 8.69 -1.23 2.59
N VAL A 189 8.87 -0.69 3.79
CA VAL A 189 8.16 -1.14 5.00
C VAL A 189 6.64 -1.01 4.81
N GLY A 190 6.17 0.08 4.19
CA GLY A 190 4.75 0.25 3.84
C GLY A 190 4.26 -0.84 2.89
N LEU A 191 5.08 -1.25 1.91
CA LEU A 191 4.74 -2.35 0.99
C LEU A 191 4.69 -3.71 1.69
N ALA A 192 5.63 -3.96 2.61
CA ALA A 192 5.63 -5.17 3.43
C ALA A 192 4.35 -5.27 4.29
N ASN A 193 3.97 -4.17 4.94
CA ASN A 193 2.73 -4.10 5.72
C ASN A 193 1.50 -4.41 4.84
N GLU A 194 1.47 -3.84 3.63
CA GLU A 194 0.38 -4.04 2.67
C GLU A 194 0.32 -5.49 2.16
N ALA A 195 1.44 -6.10 1.84
CA ALA A 195 1.50 -7.50 1.44
C ALA A 195 0.95 -8.42 2.55
N GLY A 196 1.35 -8.18 3.80
CA GLY A 196 0.81 -8.90 4.95
C GLY A 196 -0.70 -8.71 5.09
N LEU A 197 -1.22 -7.51 4.85
CA LEU A 197 -2.66 -7.25 4.86
C LEU A 197 -3.37 -8.05 3.77
N LYS A 198 -2.86 -8.04 2.53
CA LYS A 198 -3.47 -8.79 1.41
C LYS A 198 -3.55 -10.29 1.67
N MET A 199 -2.52 -10.86 2.28
CA MET A 199 -2.57 -12.29 2.66
C MET A 199 -3.67 -12.56 3.70
N ARG A 200 -3.83 -11.70 4.70
CA ARG A 200 -4.88 -11.84 5.71
C ARG A 200 -6.28 -11.66 5.12
N GLU A 201 -6.48 -10.66 4.27
CA GLU A 201 -7.78 -10.33 3.69
C GLU A 201 -8.27 -11.37 2.68
N ALA A 202 -7.43 -11.70 1.69
CA ALA A 202 -7.83 -12.56 0.58
C ALA A 202 -7.79 -14.05 0.93
N SER A 203 -6.73 -14.50 1.62
CA SER A 203 -6.45 -15.93 1.81
C SER A 203 -6.60 -16.42 3.25
N LEU A 204 -6.92 -15.54 4.21
CA LEU A 204 -7.01 -15.83 5.64
C LEU A 204 -5.70 -16.45 6.19
N SER A 205 -4.57 -16.16 5.57
CA SER A 205 -3.26 -16.65 5.99
C SER A 205 -2.77 -15.89 7.21
N TRP A 206 -2.01 -16.58 8.08
CA TRP A 206 -1.19 -15.88 9.07
C TRP A 206 -0.05 -15.16 8.35
N ALA A 207 -0.05 -13.84 8.44
CA ALA A 207 0.96 -13.02 7.79
C ALA A 207 1.37 -11.85 8.67
N GLU A 208 2.67 -11.62 8.72
CA GLU A 208 3.34 -10.58 9.51
C GLU A 208 4.17 -9.67 8.60
N ALA A 209 4.51 -8.48 9.10
CA ALA A 209 5.39 -7.57 8.38
C ALA A 209 6.27 -6.80 9.35
N TYR A 210 7.54 -6.57 8.96
CA TYR A 210 8.52 -5.90 9.82
C TYR A 210 9.51 -5.06 8.99
N PRO A 211 10.09 -4.02 9.59
CA PRO A 211 11.37 -3.50 9.11
C PRO A 211 12.40 -4.63 9.13
N ALA A 212 13.18 -4.75 8.06
CA ALA A 212 14.02 -5.93 7.85
C ALA A 212 15.02 -6.20 8.99
N MET A 213 15.60 -5.15 9.59
CA MET A 213 16.51 -5.33 10.73
C MET A 213 15.78 -5.76 12.00
N GLU A 214 14.54 -5.26 12.23
CA GLU A 214 13.74 -5.62 13.40
C GLU A 214 13.33 -7.10 13.41
N TYR A 215 13.34 -7.76 12.25
CA TYR A 215 13.07 -9.19 12.16
C TYR A 215 14.04 -10.02 12.99
N ARG A 216 15.30 -9.58 13.10
CA ARG A 216 16.36 -10.21 13.92
C ARG A 216 16.13 -10.07 15.43
N HIS A 217 15.28 -9.13 15.85
CA HIS A 217 15.05 -8.81 17.26
C HIS A 217 13.89 -9.59 17.89
N GLY A 218 13.61 -10.78 17.38
CA GLY A 218 12.61 -11.71 17.94
C GLY A 218 11.77 -12.41 16.89
N PRO A 219 11.15 -11.71 15.93
CA PRO A 219 10.19 -12.31 14.98
C PRO A 219 10.73 -13.52 14.21
N ILE A 220 12.01 -13.55 13.88
CA ILE A 220 12.67 -14.69 13.20
C ILE A 220 12.52 -16.01 13.99
N SER A 221 12.25 -15.96 15.28
CA SER A 221 12.17 -17.17 16.13
C SER A 221 10.99 -18.11 15.79
N VAL A 222 9.95 -17.61 15.10
CA VAL A 222 8.81 -18.43 14.66
C VAL A 222 8.98 -18.97 13.24
N THR A 223 10.10 -18.69 12.60
CA THR A 223 10.38 -19.07 11.21
C THR A 223 10.81 -20.53 11.13
N THR A 224 10.17 -21.31 10.26
CA THR A 224 10.40 -22.75 10.09
C THR A 224 10.32 -23.15 8.62
N SER A 225 10.53 -24.43 8.30
CA SER A 225 10.45 -25.00 6.95
C SER A 225 9.08 -24.87 6.26
N GLY A 226 8.01 -24.59 7.01
CA GLY A 226 6.65 -24.37 6.46
C GLY A 226 6.33 -22.90 6.23
N THR A 227 7.32 -21.99 6.33
CA THR A 227 7.09 -20.56 6.25
C THR A 227 7.83 -19.92 5.08
N ALA A 228 7.34 -18.75 4.63
CA ALA A 228 8.03 -17.93 3.64
C ALA A 228 8.32 -16.53 4.20
N THR A 229 9.54 -16.07 3.95
CA THR A 229 9.95 -14.68 4.25
C THR A 229 10.27 -13.97 2.94
N TRP A 230 9.57 -12.88 2.66
CA TRP A 230 9.69 -12.09 1.43
C TRP A 230 10.23 -10.70 1.72
N MET A 231 11.35 -10.37 1.11
CA MET A 231 11.99 -9.05 1.23
C MET A 231 11.65 -8.15 0.06
N PHE A 232 11.15 -6.95 0.34
CA PHE A 232 10.96 -5.88 -0.63
C PHE A 232 12.17 -4.97 -0.66
N GLY A 233 12.84 -4.92 -1.82
CA GLY A 233 14.09 -4.19 -2.00
C GLY A 233 15.30 -4.94 -1.46
N ASP A 234 16.38 -4.20 -1.14
CA ASP A 234 17.66 -4.78 -0.74
C ASP A 234 17.61 -5.36 0.67
N ALA A 235 18.10 -6.59 0.80
CA ALA A 235 18.18 -7.27 2.08
C ALA A 235 19.41 -6.81 2.87
N PRO A 236 19.30 -6.65 4.21
CA PRO A 236 20.47 -6.47 5.06
C PRO A 236 21.41 -7.67 4.98
N ASP A 237 22.72 -7.41 5.07
CA ASP A 237 23.76 -8.43 5.00
C ASP A 237 23.50 -9.61 5.96
N GLY A 238 23.63 -10.83 5.44
CA GLY A 238 23.47 -12.07 6.18
C GLY A 238 22.03 -12.44 6.57
N LEU A 239 21.01 -11.60 6.27
CA LEU A 239 19.62 -11.90 6.65
C LEU A 239 19.07 -13.08 5.86
N ALA A 240 19.35 -13.14 4.57
CA ALA A 240 18.92 -14.23 3.71
C ALA A 240 19.44 -15.60 4.19
N GLU A 241 20.71 -15.66 4.60
CA GLU A 241 21.34 -16.85 5.13
C GLU A 241 20.72 -17.27 6.48
N GLN A 242 20.43 -16.31 7.34
CA GLN A 242 19.77 -16.56 8.62
C GLN A 242 18.39 -17.18 8.42
N VAL A 243 17.59 -16.61 7.52
CA VAL A 243 16.25 -17.14 7.20
C VAL A 243 16.34 -18.53 6.57
N ARG A 244 17.20 -18.72 5.56
CA ARG A 244 17.39 -20.03 4.93
C ARG A 244 17.86 -21.09 5.94
N GLY A 245 18.68 -20.68 6.94
CA GLY A 245 19.14 -21.54 8.02
C GLY A 245 18.02 -22.10 8.91
N THR A 246 16.84 -21.48 8.94
CA THR A 246 15.63 -22.00 9.63
C THR A 246 14.87 -23.03 8.80
N GLY A 247 15.22 -23.21 7.51
CA GLY A 247 14.50 -24.03 6.54
C GLY A 247 13.38 -23.30 5.82
N ALA A 248 13.13 -22.04 6.10
CA ALA A 248 12.11 -21.23 5.45
C ALA A 248 12.46 -20.86 4.00
N LEU A 249 11.46 -20.63 3.18
CA LEU A 249 11.65 -20.03 1.87
C LEU A 249 12.06 -18.56 2.03
N TRP A 250 13.15 -18.18 1.39
CA TRP A 250 13.57 -16.79 1.25
C TRP A 250 13.22 -16.29 -0.14
N ILE A 251 12.38 -15.27 -0.22
CA ILE A 251 11.94 -14.65 -1.46
C ILE A 251 12.49 -13.23 -1.54
N THR A 252 13.05 -12.90 -2.68
CA THR A 252 13.46 -11.55 -3.07
C THR A 252 13.32 -11.42 -4.58
N GLY A 253 13.19 -10.21 -5.09
CA GLY A 253 13.08 -9.94 -6.51
C GLY A 253 14.00 -8.81 -6.95
N ALA A 254 14.18 -8.69 -8.26
CA ALA A 254 14.96 -7.62 -8.90
C ALA A 254 14.06 -6.53 -9.52
N LEU A 255 12.74 -6.69 -9.42
CA LEU A 255 11.76 -5.72 -9.94
C LEU A 255 11.65 -4.51 -9.00
N ASP A 256 11.11 -3.42 -9.51
CA ASP A 256 10.71 -2.29 -8.63
C ASP A 256 9.88 -2.83 -7.46
N PRO A 257 10.15 -2.42 -6.21
CA PRO A 257 9.44 -2.97 -5.04
C PRO A 257 7.92 -2.85 -5.12
N LEU A 258 7.37 -1.84 -5.81
CA LEU A 258 5.92 -1.73 -6.02
C LEU A 258 5.42 -2.82 -7.00
N ALA A 259 6.21 -3.22 -7.97
CA ALA A 259 5.90 -4.34 -8.86
C ALA A 259 6.02 -5.69 -8.13
N GLU A 260 6.98 -5.83 -7.20
CA GLU A 260 7.04 -6.99 -6.31
C GLU A 260 5.78 -7.11 -5.42
N LEU A 261 5.16 -5.98 -5.03
CA LEU A 261 3.88 -6.02 -4.33
C LEU A 261 2.77 -6.64 -5.19
N VAL A 262 2.77 -6.42 -6.52
CA VAL A 262 1.83 -7.10 -7.44
C VAL A 262 1.99 -8.62 -7.37
N ARG A 263 3.24 -9.13 -7.28
CA ARG A 263 3.49 -10.57 -7.11
C ARG A 263 2.96 -11.09 -5.76
N ALA A 264 3.10 -10.33 -4.69
CA ALA A 264 2.54 -10.68 -3.37
C ALA A 264 1.00 -10.68 -3.39
N GLN A 265 0.37 -9.74 -4.08
CA GLN A 265 -1.09 -9.72 -4.29
C GLN A 265 -1.55 -10.94 -5.11
N ARG A 266 -0.82 -11.32 -6.17
CA ARG A 266 -1.09 -12.56 -6.92
C ARG A 266 -0.97 -13.81 -6.05
N LEU A 267 0.02 -13.85 -5.15
CA LEU A 267 0.15 -14.93 -4.17
C LEU A 267 -1.10 -15.02 -3.28
N ALA A 268 -1.57 -13.90 -2.75
CA ALA A 268 -2.76 -13.87 -1.90
C ALA A 268 -4.00 -14.44 -2.61
N VAL A 269 -4.19 -14.10 -3.90
CA VAL A 269 -5.27 -14.64 -4.75
C VAL A 269 -5.07 -16.14 -5.03
N ALA A 270 -3.84 -16.56 -5.36
CA ALA A 270 -3.54 -17.98 -5.61
C ALA A 270 -3.77 -18.86 -4.38
N VAL A 271 -3.34 -18.41 -3.20
CA VAL A 271 -3.58 -19.11 -1.92
C VAL A 271 -5.07 -19.11 -1.57
N ALA A 272 -5.81 -18.01 -1.84
CA ALA A 272 -7.27 -18.00 -1.67
C ALA A 272 -7.94 -19.06 -2.54
N ALA A 273 -7.57 -19.14 -3.82
CA ALA A 273 -8.10 -20.12 -4.77
C ALA A 273 -7.79 -21.56 -4.34
N SER A 274 -6.58 -21.86 -3.89
CA SER A 274 -6.18 -23.19 -3.40
C SER A 274 -6.98 -23.64 -2.17
N ARG A 275 -7.47 -22.68 -1.36
CA ARG A 275 -8.30 -22.90 -0.17
C ARG A 275 -9.80 -22.84 -0.44
N GLY A 276 -10.22 -22.65 -1.69
CA GLY A 276 -11.63 -22.51 -2.07
C GLY A 276 -12.28 -21.24 -1.51
N LEU A 277 -11.50 -20.17 -1.27
CA LEU A 277 -11.98 -18.87 -0.80
C LEU A 277 -12.27 -17.96 -2.00
N ASP A 278 -13.24 -17.06 -1.83
CA ASP A 278 -13.55 -16.00 -2.79
C ASP A 278 -12.91 -14.69 -2.32
N PRO A 279 -11.86 -14.19 -3.00
CA PRO A 279 -11.21 -12.95 -2.60
C PRO A 279 -12.07 -11.71 -2.83
N ASP A 280 -13.14 -11.78 -3.64
CA ASP A 280 -14.11 -10.69 -3.80
C ASP A 280 -15.09 -10.58 -2.61
N GLN A 281 -15.18 -11.63 -1.77
CA GLN A 281 -16.04 -11.70 -0.60
C GLN A 281 -15.26 -12.03 0.68
N PRO A 282 -14.29 -11.18 1.07
CA PRO A 282 -13.47 -11.42 2.25
C PRO A 282 -14.32 -11.38 3.53
N ARG A 283 -14.00 -12.25 4.49
CA ARG A 283 -14.75 -12.35 5.74
C ARG A 283 -14.65 -11.08 6.56
N HIS A 284 -15.78 -10.64 7.13
CA HIS A 284 -15.87 -9.51 8.08
C HIS A 284 -15.42 -8.15 7.52
N LEU A 285 -15.26 -8.03 6.21
CA LEU A 285 -14.83 -6.79 5.57
C LEU A 285 -15.94 -6.22 4.69
N ALA A 286 -15.91 -4.91 4.53
CA ALA A 286 -16.75 -4.16 3.62
C ALA A 286 -15.88 -3.19 2.80
N ARG A 287 -16.41 -2.73 1.67
CA ARG A 287 -15.69 -1.80 0.77
C ARG A 287 -15.24 -0.52 1.47
N SER A 288 -15.97 -0.09 2.49
CA SER A 288 -15.66 1.07 3.32
C SER A 288 -16.22 0.84 4.73
N VAL A 289 -15.49 1.26 5.74
CA VAL A 289 -15.97 1.29 7.13
C VAL A 289 -16.81 2.55 7.32
N ILE A 290 -18.12 2.37 7.45
CA ILE A 290 -19.08 3.44 7.72
C ILE A 290 -19.72 3.12 9.08
N LEU A 291 -19.37 3.91 10.09
CA LEU A 291 -19.89 3.74 11.45
C LEU A 291 -21.21 4.51 11.58
N ALA A 292 -22.21 3.87 12.19
CA ALA A 292 -23.42 4.58 12.63
C ALA A 292 -23.07 5.45 13.85
N HIS A 293 -23.41 6.72 13.79
CA HIS A 293 -23.31 7.67 14.91
C HIS A 293 -24.59 7.69 15.70
#